data_b8616b5ab8100f6fde5d90c56e098aaa
#
_entry.id   b8616b5ab8100f6fde5d90c56e098aaa
#
_cell.length_a   1.000
_cell.length_b   1.000
_cell.length_c   1.000
_cell.angle_alpha   90.00
_cell.angle_beta   90.00
_cell.angle_gamma   90.00
#
_symmetry.space_group_name_H-M   'P 1'
#
loop_
_entity.id
_entity.type
_entity.pdbx_description
1 polymer ?
#
loop_
_entity_poly.entity_id
_entity_poly.type
_entity_poly.pdbx_seq_one_letter_code
_entity_poly.pdbx_strand_id
1 'polypeptide(L)'
;MANGGVVGGIIAFAQTGLKIVSDNLQLWTFTGKTVFGFGWGFTPAVLASGYIVGFEVAVSFLIGVTLGWVIILPLIGLYYGLPANATSAYDAATQLWDAHLRFVGVGTMLVGGLWTLLNLLKPIIKGVHLSFVNFRKKLGETSGQRLRIEADIPPVWIIVGVLALIGFSFFYIFYYFREANFLGSGNFLAFLAFVSIIYILVVGFLLATISSYVCGLVGSSNNPLSGLLITAILLLAFLFLLIFHVHGSLQAHRVASAVIIIATVLAGIGSIAGENIQDLKAGRMVGATPWRQQVMMGVGVIVSALINWSRASTFI
;
A
#
# COMPACT_ATOMS: atom_id res chain seq x y z
N MET A 1 7.23 18.47 -18.84
CA MET A 1 5.88 18.00 -18.44
C MET A 1 4.83 18.18 -19.54
N ALA A 2 4.65 19.38 -20.12
CA ALA A 2 3.65 19.60 -21.17
C ALA A 2 3.77 18.64 -22.38
N ASN A 3 4.98 18.46 -22.90
CA ASN A 3 5.22 17.55 -24.05
C ASN A 3 4.84 16.08 -23.73
N GLY A 4 5.12 15.61 -22.51
CA GLY A 4 4.72 14.25 -22.08
C GLY A 4 3.21 14.10 -21.98
N GLY A 5 2.50 15.12 -21.47
CA GLY A 5 1.05 15.14 -21.43
C GLY A 5 0.41 15.14 -22.83
N VAL A 6 0.95 15.91 -23.75
CA VAL A 6 0.47 15.96 -25.15
C VAL A 6 0.70 14.62 -25.85
N VAL A 7 1.91 14.06 -25.77
CA VAL A 7 2.22 12.76 -26.40
C VAL A 7 1.37 11.64 -25.78
N GLY A 8 1.28 11.59 -24.46
CA GLY A 8 0.44 10.61 -23.76
C GLY A 8 -1.05 10.75 -24.12
N GLY A 9 -1.56 11.99 -24.22
CA GLY A 9 -2.93 12.27 -24.63
C GLY A 9 -3.22 11.85 -26.07
N ILE A 10 -2.31 12.11 -27.02
CA ILE A 10 -2.44 11.68 -28.41
C ILE A 10 -2.49 10.16 -28.52
N ILE A 11 -1.58 9.45 -27.82
CA ILE A 11 -1.56 7.99 -27.84
C ILE A 11 -2.83 7.42 -27.19
N ALA A 12 -3.24 7.94 -26.03
CA ALA A 12 -4.47 7.51 -25.36
C ALA A 12 -5.71 7.76 -26.25
N PHE A 13 -5.78 8.89 -26.95
CA PHE A 13 -6.86 9.18 -27.89
C PHE A 13 -6.85 8.23 -29.09
N ALA A 14 -5.67 7.88 -29.63
CA ALA A 14 -5.54 6.91 -30.72
C ALA A 14 -5.96 5.49 -30.27
N GLN A 15 -5.65 5.09 -29.04
CA GLN A 15 -5.96 3.77 -28.48
C GLN A 15 -7.43 3.65 -28.05
N THR A 16 -7.91 4.56 -27.21
CA THR A 16 -9.24 4.46 -26.58
C THR A 16 -10.35 5.21 -27.35
N GLY A 17 -9.99 6.35 -27.96
CA GLY A 17 -10.93 7.17 -28.72
C GLY A 17 -11.14 6.66 -30.15
N LEU A 18 -10.08 6.61 -30.94
CA LEU A 18 -10.14 6.19 -32.35
C LEU A 18 -10.02 4.67 -32.53
N LYS A 19 -9.50 3.93 -31.54
CA LYS A 19 -9.26 2.47 -31.59
C LYS A 19 -8.40 2.02 -32.80
N ILE A 20 -7.51 2.89 -33.26
CA ILE A 20 -6.60 2.62 -34.40
C ILE A 20 -5.39 1.79 -33.94
N VAL A 21 -4.94 2.02 -32.68
CA VAL A 21 -3.81 1.31 -32.08
C VAL A 21 -4.33 0.39 -31.02
N SER A 22 -3.94 -0.89 -31.05
CA SER A 22 -4.30 -1.84 -30.02
C SER A 22 -3.60 -1.52 -28.71
N ASP A 23 -4.31 -1.64 -27.58
CA ASP A 23 -3.76 -1.46 -26.23
C ASP A 23 -2.80 -2.58 -25.85
N ASN A 24 -3.00 -3.75 -26.43
CA ASN A 24 -2.19 -4.92 -26.16
C ASN A 24 -2.13 -5.86 -27.38
N LEU A 25 -1.01 -6.57 -27.49
CA LEU A 25 -0.82 -7.70 -28.39
C LEU A 25 -0.82 -8.97 -27.53
N GLN A 26 -1.69 -9.93 -27.85
CA GLN A 26 -1.79 -11.16 -27.09
C GLN A 26 -1.68 -12.37 -28.04
N LEU A 27 -0.69 -13.22 -27.77
CA LEU A 27 -0.44 -14.46 -28.50
C LEU A 27 -0.51 -15.61 -27.51
N TRP A 28 -1.62 -16.34 -27.52
CA TRP A 28 -1.87 -17.45 -26.61
C TRP A 28 -2.22 -18.72 -27.39
N THR A 29 -1.69 -19.85 -26.94
CA THR A 29 -1.96 -21.14 -27.57
C THR A 29 -2.09 -22.24 -26.53
N PHE A 30 -2.92 -23.24 -26.85
CA PHE A 30 -2.99 -24.49 -26.10
C PHE A 30 -1.86 -25.41 -26.53
N THR A 31 -1.12 -25.93 -25.55
CA THR A 31 -0.07 -26.93 -25.83
C THR A 31 -0.35 -28.15 -25.00
N GLY A 32 -1.08 -29.10 -25.58
CA GLY A 32 -1.54 -30.33 -24.90
C GLY A 32 -2.48 -30.02 -23.73
N LYS A 33 -2.06 -30.33 -22.50
CA LYS A 33 -2.84 -30.07 -21.26
C LYS A 33 -2.54 -28.75 -20.57
N THR A 34 -1.81 -27.87 -21.23
CA THR A 34 -1.44 -26.58 -20.64
C THR A 34 -1.60 -25.46 -21.65
N VAL A 35 -1.39 -24.24 -21.19
CA VAL A 35 -1.48 -23.02 -21.99
C VAL A 35 -0.17 -22.27 -21.95
N PHE A 36 0.28 -21.82 -23.13
CA PHE A 36 1.42 -20.93 -23.28
C PHE A 36 1.01 -19.67 -23.99
N GLY A 37 1.60 -18.55 -23.63
CA GLY A 37 1.34 -17.32 -24.32
C GLY A 37 2.25 -16.19 -23.90
N PHE A 38 2.15 -15.13 -24.67
CA PHE A 38 2.87 -13.91 -24.48
C PHE A 38 1.92 -12.73 -24.74
N GLY A 39 1.92 -11.77 -23.82
CA GLY A 39 1.15 -10.54 -23.95
C GLY A 39 2.07 -9.34 -23.83
N TRP A 40 1.90 -8.38 -24.73
CA TRP A 40 2.62 -7.09 -24.71
C TRP A 40 1.61 -5.96 -24.63
N GLY A 41 1.72 -5.11 -23.60
CA GLY A 41 0.92 -3.91 -23.46
C GLY A 41 1.67 -2.67 -23.95
N PHE A 42 0.99 -1.83 -24.73
CA PHE A 42 1.52 -0.60 -25.29
C PHE A 42 1.07 0.63 -24.48
N THR A 43 1.25 0.61 -23.18
CA THR A 43 0.87 1.72 -22.30
C THR A 43 2.06 2.67 -22.10
N PRO A 44 2.01 3.92 -22.61
CA PRO A 44 3.14 4.87 -22.50
C PRO A 44 3.57 5.15 -21.07
N ALA A 45 2.62 5.17 -20.13
CA ALA A 45 2.90 5.37 -18.71
C ALA A 45 3.77 4.27 -18.12
N VAL A 46 3.53 2.99 -18.49
CA VAL A 46 4.32 1.85 -18.03
C VAL A 46 5.72 1.87 -18.65
N LEU A 47 5.83 2.24 -19.93
CA LEU A 47 7.12 2.43 -20.62
C LEU A 47 7.96 3.52 -19.94
N ALA A 48 7.35 4.68 -19.63
CA ALA A 48 8.01 5.78 -18.95
C ALA A 48 8.44 5.40 -17.53
N SER A 49 7.61 4.66 -16.79
CA SER A 49 7.94 4.18 -15.45
C SER A 49 9.11 3.20 -15.48
N GLY A 50 9.16 2.30 -16.47
CA GLY A 50 10.29 1.38 -16.66
C GLY A 50 11.62 2.11 -16.92
N TYR A 51 11.58 3.22 -17.66
CA TYR A 51 12.75 4.06 -17.88
C TYR A 51 13.23 4.75 -16.58
N ILE A 52 12.30 5.25 -15.77
CA ILE A 52 12.61 5.94 -14.51
C ILE A 52 13.18 4.96 -13.45
N VAL A 53 12.61 3.78 -13.37
CA VAL A 53 12.95 2.75 -12.35
C VAL A 53 14.36 2.17 -12.57
N GLY A 54 14.82 2.14 -13.80
CA GLY A 54 16.17 1.72 -14.16
C GLY A 54 16.28 0.24 -14.52
N PHE A 55 17.45 -0.11 -15.08
CA PHE A 55 17.67 -1.42 -15.72
C PHE A 55 17.61 -2.60 -14.73
N GLU A 56 18.20 -2.48 -13.55
CA GLU A 56 18.27 -3.58 -12.57
C GLU A 56 16.88 -4.04 -12.11
N VAL A 57 16.00 -3.07 -11.84
CA VAL A 57 14.63 -3.36 -11.43
C VAL A 57 13.81 -3.89 -12.60
N ALA A 58 14.01 -3.35 -13.81
CA ALA A 58 13.36 -3.86 -15.02
C ALA A 58 13.71 -5.33 -15.31
N VAL A 59 14.99 -5.72 -15.11
CA VAL A 59 15.43 -7.12 -15.22
C VAL A 59 14.76 -8.00 -14.16
N SER A 60 14.64 -7.51 -12.92
CA SER A 60 13.95 -8.23 -11.85
C SER A 60 12.47 -8.49 -12.19
N PHE A 61 11.77 -7.49 -12.76
CA PHE A 61 10.41 -7.67 -13.26
C PHE A 61 10.34 -8.69 -14.40
N LEU A 62 11.27 -8.64 -15.36
CA LEU A 62 11.33 -9.59 -16.47
C LEU A 62 11.51 -11.02 -15.97
N ILE A 63 12.41 -11.24 -14.98
CA ILE A 63 12.59 -12.54 -14.33
C ILE A 63 11.30 -12.98 -13.67
N GLY A 64 10.63 -12.14 -12.90
CA GLY A 64 9.37 -12.45 -12.23
C GLY A 64 8.26 -12.82 -13.20
N VAL A 65 8.09 -12.05 -14.28
CA VAL A 65 7.11 -12.35 -15.34
C VAL A 65 7.41 -13.66 -16.03
N THR A 66 8.68 -13.91 -16.38
CA THR A 66 9.11 -15.15 -17.03
C THR A 66 8.87 -16.36 -16.13
N LEU A 67 9.26 -16.28 -14.87
CA LEU A 67 8.98 -17.35 -13.90
C LEU A 67 7.48 -17.60 -13.74
N GLY A 68 6.67 -16.57 -13.60
CA GLY A 68 5.23 -16.68 -13.39
C GLY A 68 4.51 -17.24 -14.63
N TRP A 69 4.65 -16.58 -15.77
CA TRP A 69 3.85 -16.87 -16.95
C TRP A 69 4.42 -17.96 -17.85
N VAL A 70 5.75 -18.12 -17.93
CA VAL A 70 6.39 -19.11 -18.82
C VAL A 70 6.67 -20.43 -18.10
N ILE A 71 6.91 -20.40 -16.80
CA ILE A 71 7.28 -21.60 -16.04
C ILE A 71 6.14 -22.07 -15.15
N ILE A 72 5.70 -21.22 -14.19
CA ILE A 72 4.76 -21.64 -13.14
C ILE A 72 3.35 -21.84 -13.70
N LEU A 73 2.86 -20.96 -14.56
CA LEU A 73 1.52 -21.10 -15.15
C LEU A 73 1.35 -22.40 -15.94
N PRO A 74 2.27 -22.78 -16.84
CA PRO A 74 2.21 -24.08 -17.51
C PRO A 74 2.28 -25.28 -16.56
N LEU A 75 3.10 -25.21 -15.50
CA LEU A 75 3.17 -26.27 -14.50
C LEU A 75 1.84 -26.41 -13.73
N ILE A 76 1.19 -25.29 -13.39
CA ILE A 76 -0.15 -25.28 -12.78
C ILE A 76 -1.15 -25.94 -13.73
N GLY A 77 -1.14 -25.60 -15.02
CA GLY A 77 -2.00 -26.21 -16.04
C GLY A 77 -1.79 -27.72 -16.18
N LEU A 78 -0.54 -28.19 -16.10
CA LEU A 78 -0.23 -29.64 -16.13
C LEU A 78 -0.73 -30.36 -14.88
N TYR A 79 -0.67 -29.71 -13.69
CA TYR A 79 -1.04 -30.33 -12.42
C TYR A 79 -2.55 -30.32 -12.19
N TYR A 80 -3.21 -29.19 -12.38
CA TYR A 80 -4.65 -29.01 -12.11
C TYR A 80 -5.53 -29.23 -13.35
N GLY A 81 -4.95 -29.28 -14.55
CA GLY A 81 -5.68 -29.33 -15.80
C GLY A 81 -6.15 -27.97 -16.28
N LEU A 82 -6.69 -27.94 -17.50
CA LEU A 82 -7.29 -26.73 -18.06
C LEU A 82 -8.71 -26.53 -17.52
N PRO A 83 -9.14 -25.29 -17.26
CA PRO A 83 -10.52 -24.99 -16.85
C PRO A 83 -11.51 -25.42 -17.92
N ALA A 84 -12.55 -26.17 -17.53
CA ALA A 84 -13.55 -26.72 -18.46
C ALA A 84 -14.38 -25.63 -19.18
N ASN A 85 -14.48 -24.44 -18.58
CA ASN A 85 -15.28 -23.32 -19.09
C ASN A 85 -14.46 -22.32 -19.92
N ALA A 86 -13.19 -22.60 -20.20
CA ALA A 86 -12.33 -21.68 -20.94
C ALA A 86 -12.71 -21.64 -22.42
N THR A 87 -13.04 -20.44 -22.92
CA THR A 87 -13.41 -20.22 -24.32
C THR A 87 -12.23 -19.99 -25.23
N SER A 88 -11.09 -19.57 -24.68
CA SER A 88 -9.83 -19.30 -25.40
C SER A 88 -8.62 -19.64 -24.54
N ALA A 89 -7.45 -19.75 -25.18
CA ALA A 89 -6.19 -19.97 -24.45
C ALA A 89 -5.86 -18.84 -23.47
N TYR A 90 -6.22 -17.61 -23.81
CA TYR A 90 -6.08 -16.46 -22.91
C TYR A 90 -7.03 -16.55 -21.69
N ASP A 91 -8.28 -16.96 -21.93
CA ASP A 91 -9.26 -17.15 -20.88
C ASP A 91 -8.84 -18.28 -19.91
N ALA A 92 -8.33 -19.39 -20.45
CA ALA A 92 -7.75 -20.46 -19.63
C ALA A 92 -6.57 -19.98 -18.79
N ALA A 93 -5.67 -19.17 -19.36
CA ALA A 93 -4.53 -18.61 -18.65
C ALA A 93 -4.96 -17.67 -17.52
N THR A 94 -5.95 -16.80 -17.77
CA THR A 94 -6.48 -15.87 -16.74
C THR A 94 -7.19 -16.61 -15.62
N GLN A 95 -7.97 -17.64 -15.91
CA GLN A 95 -8.61 -18.48 -14.88
C GLN A 95 -7.59 -19.22 -14.01
N LEU A 96 -6.54 -19.80 -14.61
CA LEU A 96 -5.45 -20.44 -13.86
C LEU A 96 -4.64 -19.42 -13.03
N TRP A 97 -4.44 -18.23 -13.55
CA TRP A 97 -3.81 -17.14 -12.81
C TRP A 97 -4.67 -16.73 -11.62
N ASP A 98 -5.96 -16.51 -11.81
CA ASP A 98 -6.89 -16.12 -10.74
C ASP A 98 -7.02 -17.19 -9.65
N ALA A 99 -7.05 -18.45 -10.04
CA ALA A 99 -7.23 -19.56 -9.10
C ALA A 99 -5.95 -19.92 -8.33
N HIS A 100 -4.76 -19.79 -8.94
CA HIS A 100 -3.54 -20.35 -8.38
C HIS A 100 -2.33 -19.42 -8.45
N LEU A 101 -1.96 -18.90 -9.62
CA LEU A 101 -0.69 -18.20 -9.82
C LEU A 101 -0.59 -16.91 -9.01
N ARG A 102 -1.68 -16.15 -8.87
CA ARG A 102 -1.67 -14.91 -8.10
C ARG A 102 -1.28 -15.13 -6.63
N PHE A 103 -1.62 -16.29 -6.05
CA PHE A 103 -1.24 -16.60 -4.66
C PHE A 103 0.25 -16.90 -4.51
N VAL A 104 0.91 -17.39 -5.54
CA VAL A 104 2.38 -17.50 -5.58
C VAL A 104 3.00 -16.09 -5.54
N GLY A 105 2.45 -15.15 -6.32
CA GLY A 105 2.86 -13.76 -6.29
C GLY A 105 2.66 -13.11 -4.91
N VAL A 106 1.51 -13.32 -4.28
CA VAL A 106 1.23 -12.84 -2.92
C VAL A 106 2.22 -13.44 -1.91
N GLY A 107 2.53 -14.73 -2.02
CA GLY A 107 3.52 -15.39 -1.16
C GLY A 107 4.93 -14.79 -1.32
N THR A 108 5.37 -14.51 -2.55
CA THR A 108 6.66 -13.85 -2.79
C THR A 108 6.70 -12.44 -2.22
N MET A 109 5.63 -11.67 -2.34
CA MET A 109 5.51 -10.34 -1.74
C MET A 109 5.55 -10.39 -0.21
N LEU A 110 4.90 -11.39 0.41
CA LEU A 110 4.95 -11.60 1.86
C LEU A 110 6.39 -11.87 2.33
N VAL A 111 7.09 -12.79 1.68
CA VAL A 111 8.49 -13.12 2.02
C VAL A 111 9.40 -11.91 1.82
N GLY A 112 9.24 -11.19 0.70
CA GLY A 112 9.99 -9.96 0.42
C GLY A 112 9.70 -8.85 1.42
N GLY A 113 8.43 -8.67 1.82
CA GLY A 113 8.03 -7.71 2.83
C GLY A 113 8.60 -8.04 4.21
N LEU A 114 8.54 -9.31 4.65
CA LEU A 114 9.15 -9.76 5.90
C LEU A 114 10.67 -9.57 5.89
N TRP A 115 11.33 -9.93 4.78
CA TRP A 115 12.76 -9.73 4.62
C TRP A 115 13.16 -8.26 4.71
N THR A 116 12.43 -7.39 4.04
CA THR A 116 12.64 -5.94 4.10
C THR A 116 12.45 -5.42 5.53
N LEU A 117 11.39 -5.84 6.22
CA LEU A 117 11.14 -5.47 7.60
C LEU A 117 12.32 -5.87 8.51
N LEU A 118 12.78 -7.12 8.42
CA LEU A 118 13.89 -7.63 9.25
C LEU A 118 15.20 -6.87 8.99
N ASN A 119 15.52 -6.59 7.74
CA ASN A 119 16.74 -5.86 7.39
C ASN A 119 16.71 -4.40 7.84
N LEU A 120 15.54 -3.77 7.83
CA LEU A 120 15.38 -2.37 8.21
C LEU A 120 15.14 -2.18 9.72
N LEU A 121 14.94 -3.22 10.50
CA LEU A 121 14.73 -3.11 11.96
C LEU A 121 15.92 -2.41 12.66
N LYS A 122 17.16 -2.76 12.32
CA LYS A 122 18.35 -2.15 12.93
C LYS A 122 18.45 -0.63 12.68
N PRO A 123 18.37 -0.12 11.42
CA PRO A 123 18.33 1.32 11.17
C PRO A 123 17.15 2.01 11.83
N ILE A 124 15.97 1.38 11.86
CA ILE A 124 14.76 1.94 12.48
C ILE A 124 14.98 2.13 13.99
N ILE A 125 15.43 1.10 14.71
CA ILE A 125 15.66 1.17 16.15
C ILE A 125 16.69 2.27 16.47
N LYS A 126 17.76 2.36 15.68
CA LYS A 126 18.75 3.45 15.84
C LYS A 126 18.14 4.82 15.58
N GLY A 127 17.32 4.97 14.53
CA GLY A 127 16.64 6.22 14.19
C GLY A 127 15.67 6.67 15.28
N VAL A 128 14.85 5.75 15.80
CA VAL A 128 13.92 6.00 16.92
C VAL A 128 14.68 6.41 18.18
N HIS A 129 15.76 5.71 18.51
CA HIS A 129 16.58 6.05 19.67
C HIS A 129 17.18 7.46 19.55
N LEU A 130 17.77 7.80 18.39
CA LEU A 130 18.30 9.13 18.13
C LEU A 130 17.23 10.21 18.18
N SER A 131 16.04 9.94 17.63
CA SER A 131 14.91 10.84 17.68
C SER A 131 14.47 11.10 19.13
N PHE A 132 14.43 10.06 19.95
CA PHE A 132 14.07 10.17 21.38
C PHE A 132 15.11 10.97 22.17
N VAL A 133 16.41 10.74 21.92
CA VAL A 133 17.49 11.52 22.56
C VAL A 133 17.40 13.00 22.17
N ASN A 134 17.19 13.29 20.89
CA ASN A 134 17.03 14.66 20.39
C ASN A 134 15.75 15.33 20.93
N PHE A 135 14.66 14.57 21.07
CA PHE A 135 13.43 15.05 21.69
C PHE A 135 13.65 15.48 23.15
N ARG A 136 14.36 14.67 23.94
CA ARG A 136 14.74 15.00 25.33
C ARG A 136 15.62 16.27 25.41
N LYS A 137 16.59 16.42 24.51
CA LYS A 137 17.41 17.64 24.44
C LYS A 137 16.57 18.87 24.10
N LYS A 138 15.64 18.77 23.12
CA LYS A 138 14.74 19.86 22.72
C LYS A 138 13.77 20.30 23.83
N LEU A 139 13.42 19.43 24.76
CA LEU A 139 12.60 19.78 25.94
C LEU A 139 13.36 20.60 26.99
N GLY A 140 14.69 20.51 27.00
CA GLY A 140 15.56 21.25 27.94
C GLY A 140 16.16 22.55 27.39
N GLU A 141 16.08 22.80 26.09
CA GLU A 141 16.63 24.01 25.46
C GLU A 141 15.60 25.12 25.37
N THR A 142 15.89 26.23 26.03
CA THR A 142 15.17 27.51 25.91
C THR A 142 15.24 28.02 24.48
N SER A 143 14.12 28.49 23.95
CA SER A 143 13.77 28.89 22.57
C SER A 143 14.62 29.99 21.90
N GLY A 144 15.93 30.05 22.15
CA GLY A 144 16.71 31.29 21.86
C GLY A 144 17.21 31.43 20.40
N GLN A 145 17.44 30.40 19.60
CA GLN A 145 18.10 30.57 18.29
C GLN A 145 17.77 29.45 17.26
N ARG A 146 16.51 29.10 17.08
CA ARG A 146 16.16 28.12 16.02
C ARG A 146 16.07 28.82 14.67
N LEU A 147 16.77 28.28 13.67
CA LEU A 147 16.61 28.70 12.28
C LEU A 147 15.18 28.41 11.83
N ARG A 148 14.61 29.29 11.00
CA ARG A 148 13.24 29.14 10.47
C ARG A 148 13.02 27.79 9.76
N ILE A 149 14.07 27.28 9.12
CA ILE A 149 14.07 25.99 8.39
C ILE A 149 14.14 24.75 9.31
N GLU A 150 14.25 24.94 10.64
CA GLU A 150 14.29 23.89 11.65
C GLU A 150 13.08 23.93 12.59
N ALA A 151 12.14 24.85 12.31
CA ALA A 151 10.94 25.01 13.13
C ALA A 151 9.89 23.97 12.74
N ASP A 152 9.80 22.90 13.53
CA ASP A 152 8.78 21.84 13.42
C ASP A 152 7.55 22.15 14.28
N ILE A 153 6.47 21.38 14.09
CA ILE A 153 5.30 21.39 14.97
C ILE A 153 5.74 21.01 16.39
N PRO A 154 5.30 21.77 17.41
CA PRO A 154 5.59 21.44 18.80
C PRO A 154 5.11 20.01 19.14
N PRO A 155 5.94 19.21 19.84
CA PRO A 155 5.63 17.80 20.12
C PRO A 155 4.31 17.58 20.86
N VAL A 156 3.88 18.53 21.65
CA VAL A 156 2.60 18.49 22.39
C VAL A 156 1.41 18.39 21.43
N TRP A 157 1.42 19.16 20.33
CA TRP A 157 0.36 19.11 19.33
C TRP A 157 0.34 17.79 18.57
N ILE A 158 1.51 17.18 18.34
CA ILE A 158 1.62 15.86 17.74
C ILE A 158 0.98 14.81 18.66
N ILE A 159 1.31 14.84 19.96
CA ILE A 159 0.74 13.89 20.93
C ILE A 159 -0.79 14.08 21.04
N VAL A 160 -1.26 15.30 21.14
CA VAL A 160 -2.71 15.60 21.20
C VAL A 160 -3.41 15.10 19.94
N GLY A 161 -2.83 15.37 18.75
CA GLY A 161 -3.37 14.89 17.48
C GLY A 161 -3.43 13.37 17.39
N VAL A 162 -2.37 12.68 17.82
CA VAL A 162 -2.34 11.21 17.84
C VAL A 162 -3.40 10.64 18.79
N LEU A 163 -3.54 11.20 20.00
CA LEU A 163 -4.56 10.74 20.95
C LEU A 163 -5.98 11.00 20.43
N ALA A 164 -6.22 12.13 19.80
CA ALA A 164 -7.51 12.43 19.16
C ALA A 164 -7.82 11.44 18.02
N LEU A 165 -6.83 11.12 17.16
CA LEU A 165 -6.98 10.15 16.10
C LEU A 165 -7.20 8.71 16.62
N ILE A 166 -6.53 8.33 17.70
CA ILE A 166 -6.75 7.04 18.37
C ILE A 166 -8.20 6.94 18.86
N GLY A 167 -8.69 7.96 19.55
CA GLY A 167 -10.08 8.01 20.04
C GLY A 167 -11.08 7.95 18.89
N PHE A 168 -10.90 8.77 17.86
CA PHE A 168 -11.76 8.78 16.67
C PHE A 168 -11.75 7.42 15.95
N SER A 169 -10.58 6.84 15.71
CA SER A 169 -10.45 5.54 15.04
C SER A 169 -11.08 4.41 15.87
N PHE A 170 -10.96 4.45 17.20
CA PHE A 170 -11.60 3.48 18.07
C PHE A 170 -13.13 3.53 17.94
N PHE A 171 -13.74 4.72 18.04
CA PHE A 171 -15.18 4.88 17.88
C PHE A 171 -15.65 4.48 16.49
N TYR A 172 -14.92 4.86 15.44
CA TYR A 172 -15.25 4.52 14.06
C TYR A 172 -15.22 3.00 13.83
N ILE A 173 -14.15 2.31 14.25
CA ILE A 173 -14.00 0.86 14.10
C ILE A 173 -15.03 0.11 14.96
N PHE A 174 -15.27 0.56 16.19
CA PHE A 174 -16.28 -0.02 17.06
C PHE A 174 -17.70 0.12 16.48
N TYR A 175 -18.05 1.30 15.99
CA TYR A 175 -19.33 1.56 15.32
C TYR A 175 -19.48 0.69 14.08
N TYR A 176 -18.43 0.59 13.25
CA TYR A 176 -18.43 -0.28 12.07
C TYR A 176 -18.65 -1.75 12.43
N PHE A 177 -18.00 -2.27 13.45
CA PHE A 177 -18.21 -3.66 13.90
C PHE A 177 -19.62 -3.91 14.40
N ARG A 178 -20.24 -2.90 14.99
CA ARG A 178 -21.63 -2.95 15.45
C ARG A 178 -22.62 -2.96 14.27
N GLU A 179 -22.47 -2.05 13.32
CA GLU A 179 -23.29 -1.96 12.12
C GLU A 179 -23.18 -3.19 11.21
N ALA A 180 -21.98 -3.70 11.04
CA ALA A 180 -21.72 -4.90 10.25
C ALA A 180 -22.21 -6.20 10.91
N ASN A 181 -22.93 -6.10 12.03
CA ASN A 181 -23.49 -7.24 12.79
C ASN A 181 -22.45 -8.33 13.08
N PHE A 182 -21.25 -7.94 13.49
CA PHE A 182 -20.28 -8.91 13.98
C PHE A 182 -20.89 -9.66 15.16
N LEU A 183 -20.86 -11.00 15.11
CA LEU A 183 -21.36 -11.84 16.21
C LEU A 183 -20.48 -11.64 17.45
N GLY A 184 -21.10 -11.20 18.54
CA GLY A 184 -20.43 -11.02 19.81
C GLY A 184 -21.16 -10.03 20.71
N SER A 185 -20.87 -10.10 22.00
CA SER A 185 -21.30 -9.09 22.96
C SER A 185 -20.62 -7.75 22.70
N GLY A 186 -21.19 -6.63 23.15
CA GLY A 186 -20.57 -5.31 23.01
C GLY A 186 -19.14 -5.27 23.57
N ASN A 187 -18.83 -6.05 24.61
CA ASN A 187 -17.49 -6.19 25.16
C ASN A 187 -16.52 -6.86 24.18
N PHE A 188 -16.97 -7.86 23.43
CA PHE A 188 -16.14 -8.51 22.41
C PHE A 188 -15.84 -7.57 21.23
N LEU A 189 -16.83 -6.78 20.79
CA LEU A 189 -16.64 -5.77 19.75
C LEU A 189 -15.65 -4.66 20.20
N ALA A 190 -15.75 -4.23 21.46
CA ALA A 190 -14.80 -3.28 22.03
C ALA A 190 -13.38 -3.87 22.11
N PHE A 191 -13.25 -5.14 22.47
CA PHE A 191 -11.98 -5.85 22.45
C PHE A 191 -11.38 -5.93 21.02
N LEU A 192 -12.19 -6.27 20.00
CA LEU A 192 -11.74 -6.29 18.62
C LEU A 192 -11.29 -4.89 18.14
N ALA A 193 -12.06 -3.86 18.48
CA ALA A 193 -11.69 -2.48 18.16
C ALA A 193 -10.37 -2.08 18.84
N PHE A 194 -10.18 -2.46 20.10
CA PHE A 194 -8.94 -2.21 20.83
C PHE A 194 -7.74 -2.92 20.21
N VAL A 195 -7.87 -4.21 19.86
CA VAL A 195 -6.82 -4.96 19.16
C VAL A 195 -6.50 -4.31 17.82
N SER A 196 -7.52 -3.87 17.08
CA SER A 196 -7.35 -3.17 15.80
C SER A 196 -6.53 -1.89 15.95
N ILE A 197 -6.82 -1.09 16.97
CA ILE A 197 -6.08 0.15 17.25
C ILE A 197 -4.63 -0.13 17.64
N ILE A 198 -4.38 -1.11 18.50
CA ILE A 198 -3.00 -1.51 18.84
C ILE A 198 -2.26 -1.94 17.56
N TYR A 199 -2.92 -2.73 16.71
CA TYR A 199 -2.34 -3.17 15.45
C TYR A 199 -2.01 -1.98 14.53
N ILE A 200 -2.94 -1.05 14.35
CA ILE A 200 -2.73 0.18 13.55
C ILE A 200 -1.56 1.00 14.11
N LEU A 201 -1.47 1.16 15.42
CA LEU A 201 -0.39 1.93 16.05
C LEU A 201 0.97 1.28 15.83
N VAL A 202 1.09 -0.02 16.10
CA VAL A 202 2.37 -0.73 16.00
C VAL A 202 2.80 -0.89 14.54
N VAL A 203 1.92 -1.48 13.73
CA VAL A 203 2.24 -1.77 12.33
C VAL A 203 2.24 -0.50 11.48
N GLY A 204 1.31 0.42 11.72
CA GLY A 204 1.28 1.72 11.07
C GLY A 204 2.53 2.55 11.36
N PHE A 205 3.02 2.56 12.60
CA PHE A 205 4.29 3.20 12.95
C PHE A 205 5.48 2.57 12.20
N LEU A 206 5.53 1.23 12.11
CA LEU A 206 6.58 0.55 11.34
C LEU A 206 6.49 0.88 9.85
N LEU A 207 5.29 0.81 9.27
CA LEU A 207 5.06 1.16 7.86
C LEU A 207 5.45 2.61 7.57
N ALA A 208 5.02 3.55 8.41
CA ALA A 208 5.38 4.97 8.26
C ALA A 208 6.89 5.19 8.32
N THR A 209 7.55 4.56 9.29
CA THR A 209 9.00 4.71 9.48
C THR A 209 9.78 4.11 8.30
N ILE A 210 9.41 2.90 7.85
CA ILE A 210 10.07 2.25 6.72
C ILE A 210 9.85 3.03 5.44
N SER A 211 8.58 3.40 5.16
CA SER A 211 8.21 4.16 3.98
C SER A 211 8.98 5.49 3.91
N SER A 212 8.97 6.27 5.01
CA SER A 212 9.73 7.53 5.09
C SER A 212 11.23 7.32 4.90
N TYR A 213 11.81 6.30 5.54
CA TYR A 213 13.24 6.00 5.43
C TYR A 213 13.64 5.66 3.99
N VAL A 214 12.91 4.74 3.36
CA VAL A 214 13.18 4.32 1.98
C VAL A 214 12.94 5.45 1.00
N CYS A 215 11.81 6.17 1.10
CA CYS A 215 11.53 7.34 0.25
C CYS A 215 12.57 8.45 0.40
N GLY A 216 13.10 8.64 1.60
CA GLY A 216 14.18 9.60 1.86
C GLY A 216 15.51 9.24 1.17
N LEU A 217 15.78 7.95 0.97
CA LEU A 217 17.01 7.44 0.34
C LEU A 217 16.89 7.32 -1.20
N VAL A 218 15.82 6.66 -1.68
CA VAL A 218 15.72 6.24 -3.08
C VAL A 218 14.52 6.84 -3.84
N GLY A 219 13.69 7.62 -3.15
CA GLY A 219 12.49 8.22 -3.72
C GLY A 219 11.25 7.32 -3.62
N SER A 220 10.06 7.91 -3.87
CA SER A 220 8.76 7.23 -3.71
C SER A 220 8.54 6.11 -4.72
N SER A 221 9.13 6.19 -5.92
CA SER A 221 8.98 5.18 -6.98
C SER A 221 9.54 3.81 -6.60
N ASN A 222 10.54 3.77 -5.71
CA ASN A 222 11.19 2.54 -5.25
C ASN A 222 10.79 2.13 -3.82
N ASN A 223 9.72 2.72 -3.30
CA ASN A 223 9.22 2.38 -1.97
C ASN A 223 8.55 0.99 -1.99
N PRO A 224 9.00 0.02 -1.19
CA PRO A 224 8.44 -1.33 -1.14
C PRO A 224 7.11 -1.40 -0.38
N LEU A 225 6.30 -0.33 -0.41
CA LEU A 225 5.06 -0.19 0.36
C LEU A 225 4.08 -1.34 0.08
N SER A 226 3.93 -1.76 -1.19
CA SER A 226 3.00 -2.83 -1.57
C SER A 226 3.32 -4.14 -0.88
N GLY A 227 4.59 -4.57 -0.86
CA GLY A 227 5.01 -5.80 -0.19
C GLY A 227 4.83 -5.74 1.32
N LEU A 228 5.18 -4.61 1.94
CA LEU A 228 4.99 -4.39 3.37
C LEU A 228 3.52 -4.36 3.76
N LEU A 229 2.68 -3.72 2.95
CA LEU A 229 1.24 -3.64 3.19
C LEU A 229 0.58 -5.00 3.06
N ILE A 230 0.91 -5.80 2.03
CA ILE A 230 0.39 -7.17 1.88
C ILE A 230 0.80 -8.01 3.09
N THR A 231 2.05 -7.91 3.54
CA THR A 231 2.51 -8.60 4.75
C THR A 231 1.68 -8.18 5.98
N ALA A 232 1.44 -6.89 6.17
CA ALA A 232 0.61 -6.38 7.26
C ALA A 232 -0.84 -6.90 7.16
N ILE A 233 -1.44 -6.89 5.98
CA ILE A 233 -2.81 -7.38 5.76
C ILE A 233 -2.91 -8.88 6.11
N LEU A 234 -1.97 -9.69 5.66
CA LEU A 234 -1.98 -11.13 5.91
C LEU A 234 -1.78 -11.45 7.39
N LEU A 235 -0.89 -10.72 8.08
CA LEU A 235 -0.70 -10.87 9.53
C LEU A 235 -1.95 -10.46 10.31
N LEU A 236 -2.64 -9.40 9.91
CA LEU A 236 -3.91 -8.99 10.51
C LEU A 236 -5.01 -10.01 10.26
N ALA A 237 -5.12 -10.52 9.03
CA ALA A 237 -6.09 -11.55 8.68
C ALA A 237 -5.86 -12.81 9.53
N PHE A 238 -4.62 -13.23 9.67
CA PHE A 238 -4.26 -14.37 10.51
C PHE A 238 -4.60 -14.13 11.99
N LEU A 239 -4.28 -12.95 12.53
CA LEU A 239 -4.62 -12.56 13.89
C LEU A 239 -6.14 -12.62 14.13
N PHE A 240 -6.94 -12.07 13.21
CA PHE A 240 -8.40 -12.10 13.33
C PHE A 240 -8.96 -13.51 13.20
N LEU A 241 -8.45 -14.31 12.27
CA LEU A 241 -8.85 -15.72 12.16
C LEU A 241 -8.57 -16.49 13.45
N LEU A 242 -7.44 -16.26 14.11
CA LEU A 242 -7.15 -16.87 15.43
C LEU A 242 -8.14 -16.42 16.50
N ILE A 243 -8.44 -15.13 16.60
CA ILE A 243 -9.39 -14.60 17.58
C ILE A 243 -10.78 -15.18 17.36
N PHE A 244 -11.28 -15.23 16.13
CA PHE A 244 -12.58 -15.77 15.79
C PHE A 244 -12.65 -17.29 15.93
N HIS A 245 -11.56 -18.00 15.63
CA HIS A 245 -11.47 -19.44 15.84
C HIS A 245 -11.62 -19.81 17.34
N VAL A 246 -10.95 -19.08 18.22
CA VAL A 246 -11.06 -19.27 19.67
C VAL A 246 -12.47 -18.99 20.18
N HIS A 247 -13.19 -18.05 19.58
CA HIS A 247 -14.57 -17.71 19.96
C HIS A 247 -15.66 -18.56 19.27
N GLY A 248 -15.28 -19.54 18.44
CA GLY A 248 -16.23 -20.49 17.81
C GLY A 248 -17.16 -19.88 16.74
N SER A 249 -16.89 -18.65 16.28
CA SER A 249 -17.77 -17.91 15.35
C SER A 249 -17.04 -17.53 14.07
N LEU A 250 -16.56 -18.51 13.31
CA LEU A 250 -15.79 -18.26 12.09
C LEU A 250 -16.71 -17.73 10.96
N GLN A 251 -16.74 -16.40 10.82
CA GLN A 251 -17.42 -15.70 9.72
C GLN A 251 -16.39 -15.08 8.78
N ALA A 252 -15.83 -15.89 7.88
CA ALA A 252 -14.74 -15.50 6.99
C ALA A 252 -15.01 -14.18 6.23
N HIS A 253 -16.26 -13.96 5.80
CA HIS A 253 -16.63 -12.77 5.05
C HIS A 253 -16.56 -11.49 5.89
N ARG A 254 -16.97 -11.55 7.14
CA ARG A 254 -16.90 -10.40 8.08
C ARG A 254 -15.47 -10.10 8.50
N VAL A 255 -14.67 -11.15 8.74
CA VAL A 255 -13.23 -10.99 8.99
C VAL A 255 -12.55 -10.26 7.82
N ALA A 256 -12.85 -10.67 6.57
CA ALA A 256 -12.31 -10.01 5.39
C ALA A 256 -12.67 -8.51 5.32
N SER A 257 -13.94 -8.15 5.60
CA SER A 257 -14.37 -6.75 5.62
C SER A 257 -13.64 -5.92 6.67
N ALA A 258 -13.46 -6.46 7.89
CA ALA A 258 -12.71 -5.79 8.95
C ALA A 258 -11.24 -5.59 8.57
N VAL A 259 -10.61 -6.61 8.00
CA VAL A 259 -9.23 -6.56 7.55
C VAL A 259 -9.05 -5.49 6.47
N ILE A 260 -9.98 -5.40 5.50
CA ILE A 260 -9.92 -4.41 4.41
C ILE A 260 -9.97 -2.98 4.97
N ILE A 261 -10.85 -2.69 5.93
CA ILE A 261 -10.96 -1.35 6.52
C ILE A 261 -9.66 -0.96 7.23
N ILE A 262 -9.12 -1.85 8.05
CA ILE A 262 -7.87 -1.58 8.76
C ILE A 262 -6.70 -1.46 7.75
N ALA A 263 -6.69 -2.30 6.72
CA ALA A 263 -5.71 -2.23 5.64
C ALA A 263 -5.72 -0.89 4.90
N THR A 264 -6.91 -0.31 4.68
CA THR A 264 -7.04 1.02 4.06
C THR A 264 -6.39 2.11 4.92
N VAL A 265 -6.56 2.05 6.24
CA VAL A 265 -5.89 2.97 7.17
C VAL A 265 -4.38 2.81 7.11
N LEU A 266 -3.88 1.56 7.14
CA LEU A 266 -2.45 1.26 7.05
C LEU A 266 -1.84 1.71 5.72
N ALA A 267 -2.56 1.52 4.60
CA ALA A 267 -2.15 1.99 3.29
C ALA A 267 -1.99 3.51 3.26
N GLY A 268 -2.97 4.23 3.81
CA GLY A 268 -2.92 5.69 3.95
C GLY A 268 -1.73 6.15 4.78
N ILE A 269 -1.48 5.52 5.93
CA ILE A 269 -0.34 5.84 6.80
C ILE A 269 0.99 5.68 6.04
N GLY A 270 1.19 4.53 5.39
CA GLY A 270 2.45 4.25 4.68
C GLY A 270 2.68 5.16 3.47
N SER A 271 1.62 5.46 2.70
CA SER A 271 1.70 6.35 1.53
C SER A 271 2.01 7.78 1.94
N ILE A 272 1.21 8.35 2.84
CA ILE A 272 1.38 9.74 3.30
C ILE A 272 2.74 9.94 3.97
N ALA A 273 3.24 8.97 4.73
CA ALA A 273 4.54 9.05 5.38
C ALA A 273 5.70 9.17 4.37
N GLY A 274 5.62 8.41 3.25
CA GLY A 274 6.60 8.49 2.17
C GLY A 274 6.58 9.81 1.42
N GLU A 275 5.39 10.31 1.10
CA GLU A 275 5.22 11.61 0.42
C GLU A 275 5.66 12.77 1.31
N ASN A 276 5.27 12.76 2.59
CA ASN A 276 5.59 13.80 3.55
C ASN A 276 7.10 14.05 3.67
N ILE A 277 7.92 13.01 3.71
CA ILE A 277 9.38 13.18 3.83
C ILE A 277 9.98 13.84 2.57
N GLN A 278 9.43 13.56 1.40
CA GLN A 278 9.88 14.18 0.15
C GLN A 278 9.49 15.66 0.10
N ASP A 279 8.27 16.01 0.48
CA ASP A 279 7.80 17.39 0.53
C ASP A 279 8.61 18.22 1.52
N LEU A 280 8.89 17.68 2.71
CA LEU A 280 9.73 18.35 3.70
C LEU A 280 11.16 18.55 3.20
N LYS A 281 11.72 17.58 2.47
CA LYS A 281 13.06 17.70 1.89
C LYS A 281 13.09 18.77 0.79
N ALA A 282 12.12 18.76 -0.11
CA ALA A 282 11.98 19.77 -1.16
C ALA A 282 11.81 21.18 -0.55
N GLY A 283 10.95 21.30 0.45
CA GLY A 283 10.74 22.54 1.17
C GLY A 283 11.99 23.06 1.87
N ARG A 284 12.80 22.19 2.47
CA ARG A 284 14.09 22.58 3.07
C ARG A 284 15.03 23.17 2.03
N MET A 285 15.05 22.62 0.81
CA MET A 285 15.91 23.13 -0.29
C MET A 285 15.52 24.55 -0.73
N VAL A 286 14.24 24.89 -0.68
CA VAL A 286 13.74 26.24 -1.01
C VAL A 286 13.59 27.16 0.20
N GLY A 287 14.04 26.72 1.40
CA GLY A 287 14.00 27.51 2.61
C GLY A 287 12.61 27.64 3.25
N ALA A 288 11.68 26.74 2.97
CA ALA A 288 10.36 26.72 3.57
C ALA A 288 10.40 26.30 5.05
N THR A 289 9.41 26.73 5.82
CA THR A 289 9.29 26.41 7.25
C THR A 289 8.56 25.07 7.41
N PRO A 290 9.15 24.01 8.03
CA PRO A 290 8.59 22.68 8.09
C PRO A 290 7.18 22.61 8.70
N TRP A 291 6.93 23.26 9.83
CA TRP A 291 5.60 23.22 10.48
C TRP A 291 4.48 23.75 9.58
N ARG A 292 4.76 24.77 8.74
CA ARG A 292 3.76 25.30 7.80
C ARG A 292 3.42 24.30 6.71
N GLN A 293 4.42 23.61 6.20
CA GLN A 293 4.21 22.54 5.21
C GLN A 293 3.38 21.39 5.81
N GLN A 294 3.72 20.94 7.01
CA GLN A 294 2.99 19.87 7.71
C GLN A 294 1.52 20.25 7.96
N VAL A 295 1.25 21.48 8.39
CA VAL A 295 -0.13 21.98 8.57
C VAL A 295 -0.88 21.99 7.23
N MET A 296 -0.27 22.50 6.17
CA MET A 296 -0.92 22.56 4.85
C MET A 296 -1.16 21.17 4.24
N MET A 297 -0.27 20.20 4.48
CA MET A 297 -0.54 18.80 4.12
C MET A 297 -1.75 18.25 4.87
N GLY A 298 -1.87 18.52 6.17
CA GLY A 298 -3.05 18.16 6.96
C GLY A 298 -4.35 18.77 6.40
N VAL A 299 -4.31 20.05 6.02
CA VAL A 299 -5.45 20.74 5.37
C VAL A 299 -5.78 20.06 4.03
N GLY A 300 -4.77 19.71 3.23
CA GLY A 300 -4.95 19.01 1.96
C GLY A 300 -5.65 17.65 2.12
N VAL A 301 -5.28 16.87 3.15
CA VAL A 301 -5.94 15.60 3.48
C VAL A 301 -7.41 15.81 3.85
N ILE A 302 -7.72 16.80 4.68
CA ILE A 302 -9.10 17.12 5.08
C ILE A 302 -9.93 17.53 3.86
N VAL A 303 -9.42 18.43 3.02
CA VAL A 303 -10.12 18.86 1.80
C VAL A 303 -10.34 17.70 0.84
N SER A 304 -9.35 16.84 0.62
CA SER A 304 -9.50 15.64 -0.22
C SER A 304 -10.55 14.69 0.33
N ALA A 305 -10.60 14.50 1.64
CA ALA A 305 -11.60 13.65 2.29
C ALA A 305 -13.02 14.20 2.09
N LEU A 306 -13.21 15.52 2.24
CA LEU A 306 -14.51 16.18 2.03
C LEU A 306 -14.99 16.09 0.57
N ILE A 307 -14.10 16.29 -0.40
CA ILE A 307 -14.44 16.19 -1.83
C ILE A 307 -14.80 14.75 -2.20
N ASN A 308 -14.05 13.77 -1.71
CA ASN A 308 -14.35 12.37 -1.98
C ASN A 308 -15.65 11.90 -1.30
N TRP A 309 -15.96 12.42 -0.12
CA TRP A 309 -17.23 12.14 0.56
C TRP A 309 -18.42 12.61 -0.29
N SER A 310 -18.37 13.83 -0.84
CA SER A 310 -19.44 14.37 -1.69
C SER A 310 -19.65 13.56 -2.97
N ARG A 311 -18.59 13.00 -3.54
CA ARG A 311 -18.68 12.12 -4.71
C ARG A 311 -19.26 10.74 -4.37
N ALA A 312 -18.83 10.14 -3.25
CA ALA A 312 -19.35 8.84 -2.83
C ALA A 312 -20.87 8.88 -2.57
N SER A 313 -21.39 9.97 -2.01
CA SER A 313 -22.83 10.15 -1.79
C SER A 313 -23.64 10.36 -3.07
N THR A 314 -23.00 10.61 -4.22
CA THR A 314 -23.68 10.79 -5.51
C THR A 314 -23.83 9.46 -6.27
N PHE A 315 -23.14 8.40 -5.83
CA PHE A 315 -23.17 7.06 -6.46
C PHE A 315 -23.93 6.01 -5.63
N ILE A 316 -24.49 6.38 -4.47
CA ILE A 316 -25.40 5.59 -3.64
C ILE A 316 -26.83 6.10 -3.83
#